data_d0bf644b419a88496a9147f5c923b6ad
#
_entry.id   d0bf644b419a88496a9147f5c923b6ad
#
_cell.length_a   1.000
_cell.length_b   1.000
_cell.length_c   1.000
_cell.angle_alpha   90.00
_cell.angle_beta   90.00
_cell.angle_gamma   90.00
#
_symmetry.space_group_name_H-M   'P 1'
#
loop_
_entity.id
_entity.type
_entity.pdbx_description
1 polymer ?
#
loop_
_entity_poly.entity_id
_entity_poly.type
_entity_poly.pdbx_seq_one_letter_code
_entity_poly.pdbx_strand_id
1 'polypeptide(L)'
;MEPELTIATLPIEGLKASELHDNFEEIHNGHRHGAIDIIAPNGAPAHAVVDGTIRTLFFSKAGGNTIYEFDQTCVYRYYYAHLDQYADGLYEGMHVSRGTVIGYVGSTGDAALAAPHLHFAIYQLGPDKRWWKSTPVNPYPILIRLLKNVPPAP
;
A
#
# COMPACT_ATOMS: atom_id res chain seq x y z
N MET A 1 -13.79 9.62 -18.42
CA MET A 1 -13.19 8.27 -18.32
C MET A 1 -12.18 8.27 -17.20
N GLU A 2 -12.37 7.43 -16.23
CA GLU A 2 -11.43 7.34 -15.13
C GLU A 2 -10.16 6.63 -15.58
N PRO A 3 -8.98 7.14 -15.18
CA PRO A 3 -7.74 6.43 -15.47
C PRO A 3 -7.75 5.07 -14.82
N GLU A 4 -7.25 4.08 -15.53
CA GLU A 4 -7.13 2.74 -14.97
C GLU A 4 -6.03 2.71 -13.93
N LEU A 5 -6.30 1.97 -12.85
CA LEU A 5 -5.27 1.62 -11.90
C LEU A 5 -4.26 0.68 -12.57
N THR A 6 -3.01 1.08 -12.59
CA THR A 6 -1.96 0.34 -13.30
C THR A 6 -1.07 -0.48 -12.34
N ILE A 7 -1.63 -0.93 -11.22
CA ILE A 7 -0.90 -1.82 -10.33
C ILE A 7 -0.60 -3.12 -11.07
N ALA A 8 0.67 -3.42 -11.19
CA ALA A 8 1.13 -4.64 -11.85
C ALA A 8 2.05 -5.47 -10.94
N THR A 9 2.30 -5.01 -9.73
CA THR A 9 3.21 -5.65 -8.77
C THR A 9 2.55 -5.71 -7.41
N LEU A 10 2.66 -6.87 -6.76
CA LEU A 10 2.16 -7.04 -5.40
C LEU A 10 3.06 -6.29 -4.42
N PRO A 11 2.48 -5.70 -3.35
CA PRO A 11 3.29 -5.04 -2.33
C PRO A 11 4.11 -6.04 -1.50
N ILE A 12 3.67 -7.29 -1.41
CA ILE A 12 4.38 -8.37 -0.70
C ILE A 12 4.60 -9.51 -1.70
N GLU A 13 5.84 -9.91 -1.87
CA GLU A 13 6.20 -11.01 -2.76
C GLU A 13 5.81 -12.34 -2.14
N GLY A 14 5.39 -13.28 -2.99
CA GLY A 14 5.04 -14.63 -2.54
C GLY A 14 3.68 -14.75 -1.88
N LEU A 15 2.88 -13.69 -1.91
CA LEU A 15 1.54 -13.70 -1.32
C LEU A 15 0.63 -14.66 -2.08
N LYS A 16 -0.11 -15.47 -1.34
CA LYS A 16 -1.08 -16.40 -1.92
C LYS A 16 -2.48 -15.80 -1.84
N ALA A 17 -3.33 -16.16 -2.80
CA ALA A 17 -4.72 -15.67 -2.81
C ALA A 17 -5.46 -15.99 -1.50
N SER A 18 -5.18 -17.17 -0.91
CA SER A 18 -5.80 -17.58 0.35
C SER A 18 -5.33 -16.74 1.55
N GLU A 19 -4.24 -16.00 1.41
CA GLU A 19 -3.70 -15.14 2.47
C GLU A 19 -4.20 -13.71 2.36
N LEU A 20 -4.90 -13.38 1.29
CA LEU A 20 -5.41 -12.04 1.06
C LEU A 20 -6.89 -11.99 1.47
N HIS A 21 -7.24 -11.06 2.33
CA HIS A 21 -8.59 -10.92 2.86
C HIS A 21 -9.15 -9.55 2.56
N ASP A 22 -10.45 -9.51 2.21
CA ASP A 22 -11.13 -8.25 1.97
C ASP A 22 -11.68 -7.69 3.28
N ASN A 23 -10.86 -6.91 3.97
CA ASN A 23 -11.26 -6.25 5.20
C ASN A 23 -11.45 -4.73 5.02
N PHE A 24 -11.67 -4.30 3.77
CA PHE A 24 -11.80 -2.89 3.42
C PHE A 24 -12.98 -2.21 4.12
N GLU A 25 -14.11 -2.91 4.23
CA GLU A 25 -15.33 -2.35 4.81
C GLU A 25 -15.43 -2.55 6.33
N GLU A 26 -14.46 -3.23 6.95
CA GLU A 26 -14.49 -3.47 8.39
C GLU A 26 -14.44 -2.16 9.16
N ILE A 27 -15.15 -2.14 10.28
CA ILE A 27 -15.19 -0.97 11.16
C ILE A 27 -14.14 -1.15 12.25
N HIS A 28 -13.23 -0.19 12.34
CA HIS A 28 -12.19 -0.14 13.37
C HIS A 28 -12.32 1.18 14.12
N ASN A 29 -12.56 1.13 15.42
CA ASN A 29 -12.68 2.33 16.27
C ASN A 29 -13.73 3.33 15.73
N GLY A 30 -14.86 2.81 15.22
CA GLY A 30 -15.93 3.63 14.67
C GLY A 30 -15.71 4.14 13.27
N HIS A 31 -14.61 3.78 12.62
CA HIS A 31 -14.28 4.20 11.27
C HIS A 31 -14.16 3.00 10.34
N ARG A 32 -14.57 3.20 9.08
CA ARG A 32 -14.32 2.21 8.04
C ARG A 32 -12.80 2.05 7.87
N HIS A 33 -12.34 0.81 7.74
CA HIS A 33 -10.92 0.51 7.55
C HIS A 33 -10.33 1.24 6.33
N GLY A 34 -11.00 1.17 5.18
CA GLY A 34 -10.58 1.90 3.98
C GLY A 34 -9.28 1.42 3.37
N ALA A 35 -8.85 0.23 3.74
CA ALA A 35 -7.57 -0.37 3.35
C ALA A 35 -7.69 -1.87 3.51
N ILE A 36 -6.63 -2.60 3.18
CA ILE A 36 -6.53 -4.01 3.55
C ILE A 36 -5.28 -4.23 4.38
N ASP A 37 -5.35 -5.21 5.27
CA ASP A 37 -4.21 -5.66 6.07
C ASP A 37 -3.69 -6.96 5.49
N ILE A 38 -2.42 -6.97 5.13
CA ILE A 38 -1.77 -8.14 4.54
C ILE A 38 -0.82 -8.71 5.59
N ILE A 39 -1.16 -9.88 6.14
CA ILE A 39 -0.33 -10.54 7.14
C ILE A 39 0.96 -11.00 6.47
N ALA A 40 2.08 -10.64 7.08
CA ALA A 40 3.40 -11.02 6.60
C ALA A 40 4.37 -11.01 7.78
N PRO A 41 5.47 -11.77 7.70
CA PRO A 41 6.44 -11.81 8.79
C PRO A 41 7.09 -10.45 9.01
N ASN A 42 7.46 -10.17 10.26
CA ASN A 42 8.25 -8.98 10.56
C ASN A 42 9.54 -8.99 9.74
N GLY A 43 9.83 -7.88 9.08
CA GLY A 43 11.01 -7.77 8.22
C GLY A 43 10.77 -8.20 6.78
N ALA A 44 9.59 -8.70 6.41
CA ALA A 44 9.30 -9.03 5.02
C ALA A 44 9.38 -7.76 4.16
N PRO A 45 10.03 -7.81 2.98
CA PRO A 45 10.14 -6.63 2.14
C PRO A 45 8.78 -6.17 1.62
N ALA A 46 8.55 -4.86 1.65
CA ALA A 46 7.41 -4.22 1.01
C ALA A 46 7.90 -3.54 -0.27
N HIS A 47 7.16 -3.76 -1.35
CA HIS A 47 7.55 -3.32 -2.68
C HIS A 47 6.62 -2.23 -3.18
N ALA A 48 7.19 -1.26 -3.89
CA ALA A 48 6.37 -0.27 -4.60
C ALA A 48 5.50 -0.99 -5.63
N VAL A 49 4.20 -0.68 -5.61
CA VAL A 49 3.24 -1.36 -6.51
C VAL A 49 3.16 -0.72 -7.89
N VAL A 50 3.69 0.47 -8.04
CA VAL A 50 3.69 1.23 -9.30
C VAL A 50 5.03 1.93 -9.47
N ASP A 51 5.30 2.36 -10.70
CA ASP A 51 6.34 3.36 -10.95
C ASP A 51 5.81 4.69 -10.41
N GLY A 52 6.55 5.32 -9.53
CA GLY A 52 6.04 6.51 -8.87
C GLY A 52 7.10 7.29 -8.12
N THR A 53 6.62 8.18 -7.27
CA THR A 53 7.46 9.03 -6.44
C THR A 53 7.12 8.82 -4.98
N ILE A 54 8.14 8.62 -4.16
CA ILE A 54 8.00 8.59 -2.70
C ILE A 54 7.73 10.03 -2.26
N ARG A 55 6.48 10.31 -1.92
CA ARG A 55 6.06 11.68 -1.63
C ARG A 55 6.32 12.05 -0.19
N THR A 56 6.02 11.16 0.74
CA THR A 56 6.10 11.46 2.15
C THR A 56 6.56 10.24 2.92
N LEU A 57 7.49 10.45 3.83
CA LEU A 57 7.92 9.48 4.84
C LEU A 57 7.63 10.11 6.19
N PHE A 58 6.80 9.48 7.00
CA PHE A 58 6.49 10.05 8.31
C PHE A 58 6.10 8.97 9.31
N PHE A 59 6.21 9.32 10.57
CA PHE A 59 5.74 8.47 11.67
C PHE A 59 4.49 9.10 12.25
N SER A 60 3.44 8.29 12.38
CA SER A 60 2.23 8.70 13.09
C SER A 60 1.94 7.72 14.21
N LYS A 61 1.17 8.20 15.21
CA LYS A 61 0.79 7.35 16.34
C LYS A 61 -0.04 6.16 15.86
N ALA A 62 -0.91 6.36 14.91
CA ALA A 62 -1.77 5.31 14.38
C ALA A 62 -1.05 4.40 13.38
N GLY A 63 -0.41 4.99 12.38
CA GLY A 63 0.18 4.23 11.28
C GLY A 63 1.59 3.72 11.53
N GLY A 64 2.30 4.28 12.53
CA GLY A 64 3.70 3.97 12.72
C GLY A 64 4.55 4.56 11.60
N ASN A 65 5.55 3.82 11.16
CA ASN A 65 6.36 4.23 10.01
C ASN A 65 5.56 4.05 8.73
N THR A 66 5.36 5.12 7.99
CA THR A 66 4.49 5.14 6.81
C THR A 66 5.18 5.72 5.59
N ILE A 67 4.70 5.29 4.42
CA ILE A 67 5.13 5.82 3.13
C ILE A 67 3.89 6.19 2.34
N TYR A 68 3.89 7.40 1.75
CA TYR A 68 2.97 7.74 0.67
C TYR A 68 3.74 7.74 -0.64
N GLU A 69 3.24 6.99 -1.59
CA GLU A 69 3.77 6.92 -2.95
C GLU A 69 2.69 7.43 -3.91
N PHE A 70 3.06 8.33 -4.82
CA PHE A 70 2.15 8.82 -5.84
C PHE A 70 2.54 8.20 -7.18
N ASP A 71 1.54 7.79 -7.96
CA ASP A 71 1.80 7.32 -9.31
C ASP A 71 2.26 8.48 -10.20
N GLN A 72 2.74 8.15 -11.40
CA GLN A 72 3.30 9.16 -12.32
C GLN A 72 2.27 10.22 -12.75
N THR A 73 0.99 9.84 -12.79
CA THR A 73 -0.09 10.76 -13.19
C THR A 73 -0.60 11.60 -12.03
N CYS A 74 -0.21 11.28 -10.80
CA CYS A 74 -0.72 11.89 -9.57
C CYS A 74 -2.24 11.76 -9.42
N VAL A 75 -2.81 10.70 -9.98
CA VAL A 75 -4.24 10.38 -9.83
C VAL A 75 -4.45 9.49 -8.62
N TYR A 76 -3.52 8.60 -8.34
CA TYR A 76 -3.63 7.67 -7.22
C TYR A 76 -2.48 7.84 -6.26
N ARG A 77 -2.80 7.66 -4.96
CA ARG A 77 -1.86 7.70 -3.86
C ARG A 77 -1.90 6.35 -3.16
N TYR A 78 -0.73 5.79 -2.92
CA TYR A 78 -0.57 4.48 -2.27
C TYR A 78 0.02 4.69 -0.90
N TYR A 79 -0.55 4.03 0.10
CA TYR A 79 -0.17 4.20 1.50
C TYR A 79 0.27 2.85 2.06
N TYR A 80 1.47 2.83 2.64
CA TYR A 80 2.08 1.65 3.24
C TYR A 80 2.34 1.99 4.71
N ALA A 81 1.77 1.23 5.65
CA ALA A 81 1.86 1.57 7.06
C ALA A 81 2.32 0.41 7.93
N HIS A 82 2.60 0.72 9.17
CA HIS A 82 3.10 -0.18 10.22
C HIS A 82 4.46 -0.78 9.90
N LEU A 83 5.26 -0.07 9.10
CA LEU A 83 6.58 -0.56 8.68
C LEU A 83 7.55 -0.58 9.86
N ASP A 84 8.38 -1.60 9.91
CA ASP A 84 9.48 -1.68 10.88
C ASP A 84 10.55 -0.64 10.55
N GLN A 85 10.95 -0.60 9.30
CA GLN A 85 11.95 0.36 8.80
C GLN A 85 11.68 0.69 7.34
N TYR A 86 12.22 1.83 6.90
CA TYR A 86 12.28 2.16 5.48
C TYR A 86 13.49 1.45 4.85
N ALA A 87 13.44 1.26 3.54
CA ALA A 87 14.59 0.76 2.80
C ALA A 87 15.76 1.74 2.92
N ASP A 88 16.98 1.21 2.95
CA ASP A 88 18.18 2.04 3.02
C ASP A 88 18.24 2.99 1.83
N GLY A 89 18.52 4.25 2.13
CA GLY A 89 18.63 5.28 1.10
C GLY A 89 17.32 5.85 0.58
N LEU A 90 16.18 5.39 1.10
CA LEU A 90 14.88 5.94 0.69
C LEU A 90 14.74 7.38 1.19
N TYR A 91 14.29 8.29 0.32
CA TYR A 91 14.10 9.69 0.68
C TYR A 91 12.88 10.27 -0.03
N GLU A 92 12.31 11.33 0.55
CA GLU A 92 11.17 12.03 -0.04
C GLU A 92 11.58 12.69 -1.35
N GLY A 93 10.77 12.48 -2.38
CA GLY A 93 11.05 12.95 -3.73
C GLY A 93 11.71 11.90 -4.62
N MET A 94 12.11 10.77 -4.06
CA MET A 94 12.76 9.71 -4.82
C MET A 94 11.79 9.05 -5.79
N HIS A 95 12.22 8.93 -7.05
CA HIS A 95 11.47 8.14 -8.03
C HIS A 95 11.82 6.67 -7.86
N VAL A 96 10.80 5.82 -7.86
CA VAL A 96 11.00 4.36 -7.72
C VAL A 96 10.27 3.65 -8.85
N SER A 97 10.83 2.52 -9.26
CA SER A 97 10.18 1.61 -10.19
C SER A 97 9.33 0.62 -9.39
N ARG A 98 8.24 0.17 -9.98
CA ARG A 98 7.45 -0.91 -9.39
C ARG A 98 8.35 -2.09 -9.07
N GLY A 99 8.08 -2.72 -7.93
CA GLY A 99 8.90 -3.85 -7.46
C GLY A 99 10.10 -3.45 -6.63
N THR A 100 10.43 -2.16 -6.56
CA THR A 100 11.52 -1.70 -5.69
C THR A 100 11.13 -1.89 -4.23
N VAL A 101 12.04 -2.45 -3.43
CA VAL A 101 11.84 -2.55 -1.98
C VAL A 101 11.89 -1.15 -1.39
N ILE A 102 10.82 -0.75 -0.72
CA ILE A 102 10.73 0.59 -0.11
C ILE A 102 10.69 0.54 1.40
N GLY A 103 10.46 -0.63 1.99
CA GLY A 103 10.46 -0.79 3.43
C GLY A 103 10.28 -2.23 3.83
N TYR A 104 10.08 -2.44 5.12
CA TYR A 104 9.97 -3.79 5.68
C TYR A 104 8.78 -3.84 6.64
N VAL A 105 8.02 -4.93 6.55
CA VAL A 105 6.81 -5.14 7.36
C VAL A 105 7.17 -5.16 8.85
N GLY A 106 6.31 -4.55 9.64
CA GLY A 106 6.44 -4.55 11.09
C GLY A 106 5.10 -4.46 11.77
N SER A 107 5.09 -3.91 12.96
CA SER A 107 3.88 -3.69 13.75
C SER A 107 3.98 -2.36 14.51
N THR A 108 4.57 -1.35 13.88
CA THR A 108 4.69 -0.02 14.48
C THR A 108 3.33 0.69 14.47
N GLY A 109 3.22 1.73 15.26
CA GLY A 109 1.97 2.47 15.42
C GLY A 109 0.98 1.70 16.28
N ASP A 110 -0.30 1.77 15.93
CA ASP A 110 -1.36 1.10 16.68
C ASP A 110 -1.44 -0.40 16.42
N ALA A 111 -0.55 -0.93 15.57
CA ALA A 111 -0.44 -2.37 15.33
C ALA A 111 0.48 -3.09 16.32
N ALA A 112 0.96 -2.42 17.35
CA ALA A 112 1.98 -2.96 18.26
C ALA A 112 1.57 -4.28 18.94
N LEU A 113 0.28 -4.49 19.16
CA LEU A 113 -0.24 -5.72 19.81
C LEU A 113 -0.82 -6.71 18.79
N ALA A 114 -0.73 -6.41 17.51
CA ALA A 114 -1.24 -7.28 16.45
C ALA A 114 -0.10 -8.09 15.83
N ALA A 115 -0.45 -9.16 15.10
CA ALA A 115 0.52 -9.84 14.27
C ALA A 115 1.09 -8.85 13.24
N PRO A 116 2.38 -8.97 12.88
CA PRO A 116 2.94 -8.10 11.86
C PRO A 116 2.12 -8.16 10.56
N HIS A 117 1.88 -7.01 9.97
CA HIS A 117 1.12 -6.92 8.73
C HIS A 117 1.43 -5.61 8.02
N LEU A 118 1.19 -5.60 6.72
CA LEU A 118 1.22 -4.37 5.95
C LEU A 118 -0.20 -3.82 5.84
N HIS A 119 -0.42 -2.64 6.37
CA HIS A 119 -1.66 -1.89 6.13
C HIS A 119 -1.47 -1.16 4.80
N PHE A 120 -2.24 -1.56 3.79
CA PHE A 120 -2.07 -1.06 2.43
C PHE A 120 -3.36 -0.39 1.96
N ALA A 121 -3.25 0.87 1.54
CA ALA A 121 -4.39 1.65 1.08
C ALA A 121 -4.12 2.29 -0.27
N ILE A 122 -5.17 2.49 -1.03
CA ILE A 122 -5.16 3.20 -2.30
C ILE A 122 -6.17 4.33 -2.21
N TYR A 123 -5.76 5.53 -2.58
CA TYR A 123 -6.65 6.68 -2.61
C TYR A 123 -6.65 7.28 -4.00
N GLN A 124 -7.83 7.55 -4.53
CA GLN A 124 -7.98 8.30 -5.77
C GLN A 124 -8.09 9.79 -5.42
N LEU A 125 -7.24 10.59 -6.00
CA LEU A 125 -7.24 12.04 -5.77
C LEU A 125 -8.34 12.69 -6.60
N GLY A 126 -8.90 13.78 -6.07
CA GLY A 126 -9.87 14.56 -6.82
C GLY A 126 -9.21 15.30 -8.00
N PRO A 127 -10.03 15.94 -8.84
CA PRO A 127 -9.52 16.65 -10.02
C PRO A 127 -8.52 17.75 -9.69
N ASP A 128 -8.61 18.32 -8.49
CA ASP A 128 -7.70 19.37 -8.04
C ASP A 128 -6.42 18.81 -7.41
N LYS A 129 -6.26 17.47 -7.38
CA LYS A 129 -5.09 16.78 -6.85
C LYS A 129 -4.80 17.09 -5.38
N ARG A 130 -5.82 17.49 -4.61
CA ARG A 130 -5.66 17.74 -3.18
C ARG A 130 -5.68 16.41 -2.44
N TRP A 131 -4.56 16.08 -1.80
CA TRP A 131 -4.38 14.78 -1.15
C TRP A 131 -5.39 14.53 -0.03
N TRP A 132 -5.88 15.58 0.63
CA TRP A 132 -6.88 15.46 1.71
C TRP A 132 -8.31 15.27 1.18
N LYS A 133 -8.52 15.43 -0.11
CA LYS A 133 -9.81 15.19 -0.78
C LYS A 133 -9.72 13.95 -1.65
N SER A 134 -9.28 12.85 -1.06
CA SER A 134 -9.13 11.61 -1.77
C SER A 134 -10.23 10.62 -1.38
N THR A 135 -10.50 9.69 -2.28
CA THR A 135 -11.49 8.63 -2.08
C THR A 135 -10.76 7.31 -1.95
N PRO A 136 -11.00 6.54 -0.88
CA PRO A 136 -10.38 5.23 -0.76
C PRO A 136 -10.92 4.27 -1.82
N VAL A 137 -10.02 3.48 -2.38
CA VAL A 137 -10.31 2.45 -3.40
C VAL A 137 -9.94 1.11 -2.79
N ASN A 138 -10.86 0.14 -2.85
CA ASN A 138 -10.60 -1.17 -2.26
C ASN A 138 -9.46 -1.88 -3.01
N PRO A 139 -8.33 -2.16 -2.36
CA PRO A 139 -7.23 -2.83 -3.01
C PRO A 139 -7.49 -4.31 -3.31
N TYR A 140 -8.42 -4.94 -2.58
CA TYR A 140 -8.61 -6.39 -2.64
C TYR A 140 -8.93 -6.89 -4.05
N PRO A 141 -9.92 -6.37 -4.77
CA PRO A 141 -10.23 -6.90 -6.11
C PRO A 141 -9.07 -6.74 -7.07
N ILE A 142 -8.27 -5.70 -6.91
CA ILE A 142 -7.12 -5.43 -7.78
C ILE A 142 -6.01 -6.45 -7.54
N LEU A 143 -5.66 -6.66 -6.27
CA LEU A 143 -4.59 -7.56 -5.90
C LEU A 143 -4.98 -9.04 -6.12
N ILE A 144 -6.23 -9.40 -5.83
CA ILE A 144 -6.67 -10.77 -6.04
C ILE A 144 -6.68 -11.13 -7.54
N ARG A 145 -6.96 -10.15 -8.39
CA ARG A 145 -6.89 -10.36 -9.84
C ARG A 145 -5.46 -10.63 -10.29
N LEU A 146 -4.49 -9.90 -9.73
CA LEU A 146 -3.08 -10.14 -10.02
C LEU A 146 -2.64 -11.53 -9.60
N LEU A 147 -3.14 -12.01 -8.46
CA LEU A 147 -2.78 -13.33 -7.94
C LEU A 147 -3.42 -14.46 -8.72
N LYS A 148 -4.63 -14.27 -9.24
CA LYS A 148 -5.37 -15.28 -9.98
C LYS A 148 -5.08 -15.25 -11.47
N ASN A 149 -4.83 -14.09 -12.00
CA ASN A 149 -4.42 -13.92 -13.38
C ASN A 149 -2.91 -14.02 -13.45
N VAL A 150 -2.43 -15.24 -13.39
CA VAL A 150 -1.20 -15.45 -14.12
C VAL A 150 -1.53 -14.92 -15.51
N PRO A 151 -0.90 -13.84 -15.97
CA PRO A 151 -1.21 -13.36 -17.30
C PRO A 151 -1.10 -14.52 -18.26
N PRO A 152 -2.11 -14.72 -19.10
CA PRO A 152 -1.96 -15.72 -20.12
C PRO A 152 -0.66 -15.43 -20.82
N ALA A 153 0.14 -16.45 -20.96
CA ALA A 153 1.33 -16.32 -21.78
C ALA A 153 0.90 -15.67 -23.09
N PRO A 154 1.56 -14.62 -23.50
CA PRO A 154 1.20 -13.96 -24.74
C PRO A 154 1.26 -14.92 -25.92
#